data_67aa9102d93045e4c2e55f8a86c6db38
#
_entry.id   67aa9102d93045e4c2e55f8a86c6db38
#
_cell.length_a   1.000
_cell.length_b   1.000
_cell.length_c   1.000
_cell.angle_alpha   90.00
_cell.angle_beta   90.00
_cell.angle_gamma   90.00
#
_symmetry.space_group_name_H-M   'P 1'
#
loop_
_entity.id
_entity.type
_entity.pdbx_description
1 polymer ?
#
loop_
_entity_poly.entity_id
_entity_poly.type
_entity_poly.pdbx_seq_one_letter_code
_entity_poly.pdbx_strand_id
1 'polypeptide(L)'
;LNAWRQRIAASALVAEGDSPGQQARPLVLSGQRLYLRRYWNYERRIDHTLRQRLTQAEAPLTDLTGRLAQLFDGGAPAGQVDWQKLACALATRAGFSIITGGPGTGKTTTVVRLLALLQGPAVEQGRPLRIRLAAPTGKAAARLTESIGQQVERLQVSAEVRGHIP
;
A
#
# COMPACT_ATOMS: atom_id res chain seq x y z
N LEU A 1 36.33 11.06 7.00
CA LEU A 1 34.85 11.20 6.90
C LEU A 1 34.34 12.40 7.72
N ASN A 2 34.79 12.61 8.97
CA ASN A 2 34.31 13.69 9.82
C ASN A 2 34.65 15.09 9.28
N ALA A 3 35.85 15.31 8.76
CA ALA A 3 36.25 16.60 8.18
C ALA A 3 35.40 16.98 6.95
N TRP A 4 35.08 16.04 6.10
CA TRP A 4 34.20 16.24 4.95
C TRP A 4 32.79 16.64 5.38
N ARG A 5 32.25 15.92 6.34
CA ARG A 5 30.91 16.22 6.89
C ARG A 5 30.84 17.62 7.47
N GLN A 6 31.86 18.02 8.25
CA GLN A 6 31.92 19.38 8.83
C GLN A 6 31.97 20.48 7.75
N ARG A 7 32.76 20.27 6.69
CA ARG A 7 32.84 21.21 5.56
C ARG A 7 31.51 21.32 4.80
N ILE A 8 30.81 20.20 4.59
CA ILE A 8 29.49 20.18 3.96
C ILE A 8 28.45 20.91 4.85
N ALA A 9 28.43 20.58 6.14
CA ALA A 9 27.50 21.21 7.10
C ALA A 9 27.71 22.73 7.23
N ALA A 10 28.94 23.21 7.10
CA ALA A 10 29.26 24.64 7.14
C ALA A 10 28.81 25.41 5.88
N SER A 11 28.39 24.74 4.82
CA SER A 11 27.94 25.41 3.58
C SER A 11 26.59 26.12 3.77
N ALA A 12 26.51 27.35 3.25
CA ALA A 12 25.25 28.10 3.23
C ALA A 12 24.13 27.41 2.42
N LEU A 13 24.46 26.46 1.56
CA LEU A 13 23.51 25.70 0.73
C LEU A 13 22.95 24.46 1.45
N VAL A 14 23.51 24.08 2.60
CA VAL A 14 23.18 22.85 3.31
C VAL A 14 22.48 23.15 4.62
N ALA A 15 21.31 22.58 4.82
CA ALA A 15 20.62 22.56 6.11
C ALA A 15 20.94 21.27 6.86
N GLU A 16 20.94 21.29 8.16
CA GLU A 16 21.00 20.10 9.00
C GLU A 16 19.57 19.64 9.36
N GLY A 17 19.11 18.55 8.73
CA GLY A 17 17.78 18.00 8.96
C GLY A 17 16.66 19.02 8.69
N ASP A 18 15.70 19.08 9.63
CA ASP A 18 14.55 19.99 9.60
C ASP A 18 14.77 21.25 10.43
N SER A 19 16.02 21.73 10.53
CA SER A 19 16.36 22.90 11.33
C SER A 19 15.52 24.14 10.99
N PRO A 20 14.96 24.85 12.00
CA PRO A 20 14.18 26.05 11.77
C PRO A 20 14.98 27.13 11.00
N GLY A 21 14.31 27.83 10.09
CA GLY A 21 14.91 28.89 9.29
C GLY A 21 15.82 28.44 8.14
N GLN A 22 16.03 27.14 7.96
CA GLN A 22 16.87 26.59 6.90
C GLN A 22 16.10 25.92 5.76
N GLN A 23 14.78 26.09 5.70
CA GLN A 23 13.90 25.42 4.74
C GLN A 23 14.18 25.81 3.28
N ALA A 24 14.71 27.00 3.05
CA ALA A 24 15.07 27.48 1.71
C ALA A 24 16.37 26.88 1.16
N ARG A 25 17.20 26.24 1.99
CA ARG A 25 18.46 25.65 1.53
C ARG A 25 18.22 24.44 0.63
N PRO A 26 18.87 24.35 -0.54
CA PRO A 26 18.58 23.34 -1.55
C PRO A 26 19.03 21.93 -1.15
N LEU A 27 19.94 21.81 -0.20
CA LEU A 27 20.50 20.54 0.27
C LEU A 27 20.17 20.34 1.76
N VAL A 28 20.06 19.08 2.16
CA VAL A 28 19.83 18.65 3.55
C VAL A 28 20.83 17.58 3.92
N LEU A 29 21.58 17.80 4.99
CA LEU A 29 22.45 16.81 5.59
C LEU A 29 21.71 16.15 6.77
N SER A 30 21.54 14.82 6.70
CA SER A 30 20.95 14.07 7.80
C SER A 30 21.81 12.81 8.06
N GLY A 31 22.39 12.76 9.25
CA GLY A 31 23.37 11.75 9.59
C GLY A 31 24.58 11.80 8.64
N GLN A 32 24.74 10.73 7.85
CA GLN A 32 25.80 10.60 6.84
C GLN A 32 25.28 10.75 5.40
N ARG A 33 24.04 11.18 5.21
CA ARG A 33 23.41 11.29 3.90
C ARG A 33 23.12 12.74 3.54
N LEU A 34 23.43 13.10 2.29
CA LEU A 34 23.12 14.40 1.71
C LEU A 34 21.96 14.22 0.72
N TYR A 35 20.91 14.98 0.92
CA TYR A 35 19.70 14.96 0.11
C TYR A 35 19.53 16.26 -0.66
N LEU A 36 18.91 16.21 -1.82
CA LEU A 36 18.23 17.38 -2.37
C LEU A 36 17.00 17.68 -1.50
N ARG A 37 16.77 18.95 -1.17
CA ARG A 37 15.66 19.39 -0.31
C ARG A 37 14.32 18.82 -0.74
N ARG A 38 14.02 18.83 -2.04
CA ARG A 38 12.74 18.31 -2.53
C ARG A 38 12.53 16.82 -2.21
N TYR A 39 13.57 16.01 -2.32
CA TYR A 39 13.47 14.57 -2.01
C TYR A 39 13.41 14.32 -0.51
N TRP A 40 14.16 15.08 0.28
CA TRP A 40 14.01 15.10 1.72
C TRP A 40 12.56 15.37 2.14
N ASN A 41 11.93 16.39 1.58
CA ASN A 41 10.56 16.77 1.89
C ASN A 41 9.57 15.65 1.45
N TYR A 42 9.83 14.98 0.31
CA TYR A 42 9.00 13.86 -0.12
C TYR A 42 9.12 12.67 0.84
N GLU A 43 10.34 12.28 1.23
CA GLU A 43 10.56 11.19 2.19
C GLU A 43 9.92 11.49 3.54
N ARG A 44 10.08 12.70 4.06
CA ARG A 44 9.45 13.14 5.32
C ARG A 44 7.92 13.09 5.24
N ARG A 45 7.36 13.54 4.13
CA ARG A 45 5.91 13.51 3.90
C ARG A 45 5.38 12.08 3.82
N ILE A 46 6.09 11.19 3.14
CA ILE A 46 5.75 9.77 3.06
C ILE A 46 5.83 9.13 4.45
N ASP A 47 6.95 9.31 5.18
CA ASP A 47 7.14 8.79 6.54
C ASP A 47 6.00 9.24 7.47
N HIS A 48 5.68 10.54 7.48
CA HIS A 48 4.59 11.08 8.28
C HIS A 48 3.24 10.42 7.93
N THR A 49 2.91 10.34 6.63
CA THR A 49 1.64 9.73 6.17
C THR A 49 1.55 8.25 6.53
N LEU A 50 2.65 7.50 6.36
CA LEU A 50 2.69 6.09 6.72
C LEU A 50 2.51 5.88 8.23
N ARG A 51 3.20 6.69 9.07
CA ARG A 51 3.04 6.63 10.53
C ARG A 51 1.60 6.92 10.96
N GLN A 52 0.97 7.93 10.36
CA GLN A 52 -0.45 8.21 10.63
C GLN A 52 -1.33 7.00 10.28
N ARG A 53 -1.13 6.38 9.12
CA ARG A 53 -1.92 5.22 8.70
C ARG A 53 -1.67 3.99 9.58
N LEU A 54 -0.44 3.78 10.03
CA LEU A 54 -0.10 2.66 10.92
C LEU A 54 -0.74 2.77 12.32
N THR A 55 -1.06 3.99 12.76
CA THR A 55 -1.76 4.22 14.04
C THR A 55 -3.28 4.15 13.92
N GLN A 56 -3.82 4.18 12.69
CA GLN A 56 -5.26 4.05 12.44
C GLN A 56 -5.64 2.57 12.39
N ALA A 57 -6.44 2.13 13.36
CA ALA A 57 -7.10 0.83 13.29
C ALA A 57 -8.39 0.99 12.49
N GLU A 58 -8.52 0.23 11.41
CA GLU A 58 -9.78 0.17 10.67
C GLU A 58 -10.82 -0.64 11.46
N ALA A 59 -12.08 -0.23 11.35
CA ALA A 59 -13.19 -0.97 11.95
C ALA A 59 -13.25 -2.38 11.34
N PRO A 60 -13.49 -3.42 12.16
CA PRO A 60 -13.64 -4.77 11.63
C PRO A 60 -14.75 -4.85 10.58
N LEU A 61 -14.47 -5.52 9.46
CA LEU A 61 -15.50 -5.79 8.47
C LEU A 61 -16.56 -6.73 9.05
N THR A 62 -17.83 -6.42 8.77
CA THR A 62 -18.95 -7.27 9.14
C THR A 62 -18.82 -8.61 8.41
N ASP A 63 -18.95 -9.71 9.15
CA ASP A 63 -18.86 -11.09 8.65
C ASP A 63 -17.57 -11.38 7.84
N LEU A 64 -16.43 -10.91 8.34
CA LEU A 64 -15.14 -11.16 7.71
C LEU A 64 -14.88 -12.66 7.43
N THR A 65 -15.26 -13.52 8.37
CA THR A 65 -15.05 -14.98 8.26
C THR A 65 -15.84 -15.60 7.11
N GLY A 66 -17.11 -15.29 6.98
CA GLY A 66 -17.97 -15.77 5.90
C GLY A 66 -17.51 -15.25 4.53
N ARG A 67 -17.18 -13.98 4.44
CA ARG A 67 -16.65 -13.37 3.21
C ARG A 67 -15.32 -13.97 2.77
N LEU A 68 -14.42 -14.23 3.72
CA LEU A 68 -13.17 -14.93 3.45
C LEU A 68 -13.40 -16.39 3.02
N ALA A 69 -14.37 -17.10 3.61
CA ALA A 69 -14.70 -18.44 3.19
C ALA A 69 -15.20 -18.47 1.74
N GLN A 70 -16.08 -17.53 1.36
CA GLN A 70 -16.60 -17.40 0.00
C GLN A 70 -15.51 -17.10 -1.04
N LEU A 71 -14.60 -16.17 -0.73
CA LEU A 71 -13.54 -15.73 -1.66
C LEU A 71 -12.37 -16.73 -1.77
N PHE A 72 -12.19 -17.59 -0.79
CA PHE A 72 -11.12 -18.58 -0.69
C PHE A 72 -11.70 -20.01 -0.64
N ASP A 73 -12.76 -20.24 -1.38
CA ASP A 73 -13.34 -21.58 -1.56
C ASP A 73 -12.30 -22.53 -2.18
N GLY A 74 -12.13 -23.71 -1.61
CA GLY A 74 -11.08 -24.66 -2.01
C GLY A 74 -9.73 -24.46 -1.30
N GLY A 75 -9.67 -23.72 -0.21
CA GLY A 75 -8.50 -23.30 0.59
C GLY A 75 -7.34 -24.29 0.76
N ALA A 76 -6.35 -23.94 1.58
CA ALA A 76 -5.18 -24.78 1.85
C ALA A 76 -5.58 -26.17 2.37
N PRO A 77 -4.79 -27.22 2.07
CA PRO A 77 -5.01 -28.56 2.60
C PRO A 77 -5.16 -28.55 4.14
N ALA A 78 -5.91 -29.49 4.67
CA ALA A 78 -6.13 -29.59 6.11
C ALA A 78 -4.79 -29.54 6.89
N GLY A 79 -4.71 -28.66 7.88
CA GLY A 79 -3.51 -28.46 8.67
C GLY A 79 -2.47 -27.47 8.10
N GLN A 80 -2.71 -26.92 6.90
CA GLN A 80 -1.85 -25.88 6.33
C GLN A 80 -2.50 -24.51 6.42
N VAL A 81 -1.67 -23.46 6.60
CA VAL A 81 -2.11 -22.06 6.64
C VAL A 81 -2.31 -21.56 5.21
N ASP A 82 -3.48 -21.04 4.91
CA ASP A 82 -3.70 -20.24 3.70
C ASP A 82 -3.15 -18.82 3.89
N TRP A 83 -1.93 -18.61 3.46
CA TRP A 83 -1.22 -17.32 3.59
C TRP A 83 -1.90 -16.19 2.80
N GLN A 84 -2.58 -16.49 1.69
CA GLN A 84 -3.31 -15.48 0.92
C GLN A 84 -4.55 -15.01 1.69
N LYS A 85 -5.30 -15.95 2.25
CA LYS A 85 -6.47 -15.68 3.10
C LYS A 85 -6.07 -14.89 4.34
N LEU A 86 -4.98 -15.29 5.02
CA LEU A 86 -4.44 -14.59 6.17
C LEU A 86 -3.98 -13.17 5.81
N ALA A 87 -3.26 -12.99 4.68
CA ALA A 87 -2.84 -11.67 4.21
C ALA A 87 -4.04 -10.74 3.96
N CYS A 88 -5.11 -11.23 3.34
CA CYS A 88 -6.34 -10.46 3.16
C CYS A 88 -6.99 -10.11 4.50
N ALA A 89 -7.10 -11.05 5.44
CA ALA A 89 -7.69 -10.80 6.75
C ALA A 89 -6.91 -9.73 7.54
N LEU A 90 -5.59 -9.75 7.49
CA LEU A 90 -4.74 -8.74 8.13
C LEU A 90 -4.84 -7.38 7.45
N ALA A 91 -4.86 -7.36 6.11
CA ALA A 91 -4.91 -6.12 5.34
C ALA A 91 -6.22 -5.33 5.54
N THR A 92 -7.34 -6.01 5.79
CA THR A 92 -8.63 -5.33 6.07
C THR A 92 -8.66 -4.59 7.40
N ARG A 93 -7.73 -4.86 8.31
CA ARG A 93 -7.67 -4.25 9.64
C ARG A 93 -6.59 -3.18 9.77
N ALA A 94 -5.83 -2.94 8.71
CA ALA A 94 -4.69 -2.05 8.74
C ALA A 94 -4.88 -0.88 7.76
N GLY A 95 -4.63 0.34 8.19
CA GLY A 95 -4.64 1.53 7.33
C GLY A 95 -3.50 1.54 6.30
N PHE A 96 -2.53 0.63 6.44
CA PHE A 96 -1.45 0.38 5.48
C PHE A 96 -0.97 -1.06 5.57
N SER A 97 -0.80 -1.73 4.42
CA SER A 97 -0.32 -3.11 4.33
C SER A 97 0.64 -3.30 3.17
N ILE A 98 1.59 -4.19 3.33
CA ILE A 98 2.53 -4.61 2.28
C ILE A 98 2.36 -6.10 2.02
N ILE A 99 1.96 -6.46 0.80
CA ILE A 99 1.86 -7.85 0.35
C ILE A 99 3.07 -8.16 -0.53
N THR A 100 3.93 -9.05 -0.06
CA THR A 100 5.14 -9.47 -0.78
C THR A 100 5.04 -10.94 -1.19
N GLY A 101 5.90 -11.35 -2.11
CA GLY A 101 6.00 -12.74 -2.56
C GLY A 101 6.77 -12.85 -3.88
N GLY A 102 7.29 -14.03 -4.17
CA GLY A 102 8.00 -14.35 -5.41
C GLY A 102 7.09 -14.31 -6.66
N PRO A 103 7.67 -14.47 -7.86
CA PRO A 103 6.89 -14.68 -9.07
C PRO A 103 5.98 -15.91 -8.95
N GLY A 104 4.76 -15.82 -9.46
CA GLY A 104 3.81 -16.95 -9.46
C GLY A 104 3.13 -17.28 -8.12
N THR A 105 3.42 -16.54 -7.02
CA THR A 105 2.81 -16.81 -5.69
C THR A 105 1.36 -16.34 -5.55
N GLY A 106 0.72 -15.86 -6.62
CA GLY A 106 -0.67 -15.42 -6.60
C GLY A 106 -0.89 -14.04 -5.99
N LYS A 107 0.14 -13.15 -5.96
CA LYS A 107 -0.02 -11.79 -5.42
C LYS A 107 -1.19 -11.03 -6.04
N THR A 108 -1.32 -11.04 -7.36
CA THR A 108 -2.42 -10.35 -8.05
C THR A 108 -3.77 -10.91 -7.62
N THR A 109 -3.89 -12.25 -7.56
CA THR A 109 -5.12 -12.91 -7.08
C THR A 109 -5.44 -12.54 -5.64
N THR A 110 -4.43 -12.47 -4.76
CA THR A 110 -4.59 -12.02 -3.38
C THR A 110 -5.10 -10.58 -3.32
N VAL A 111 -4.49 -9.67 -4.10
CA VAL A 111 -4.91 -8.27 -4.16
C VAL A 111 -6.36 -8.15 -4.67
N VAL A 112 -6.73 -8.86 -5.74
CA VAL A 112 -8.09 -8.82 -6.29
C VAL A 112 -9.12 -9.33 -5.28
N ARG A 113 -8.83 -10.41 -4.57
CA ARG A 113 -9.68 -10.91 -3.48
C ARG A 113 -9.81 -9.91 -2.34
N LEU A 114 -8.71 -9.23 -1.98
CA LEU A 114 -8.73 -8.15 -0.98
C LEU A 114 -9.61 -6.99 -1.44
N LEU A 115 -9.50 -6.56 -2.70
CA LEU A 115 -10.35 -5.50 -3.24
C LEU A 115 -11.84 -5.87 -3.19
N ALA A 116 -12.18 -7.10 -3.54
CA ALA A 116 -13.55 -7.61 -3.44
C ALA A 116 -14.05 -7.68 -1.98
N LEU A 117 -13.17 -8.11 -1.07
CA LEU A 117 -13.47 -8.19 0.36
C LEU A 117 -13.78 -6.81 0.97
N LEU A 118 -13.08 -5.77 0.52
CA LEU A 118 -13.31 -4.39 0.96
C LEU A 118 -14.54 -3.77 0.27
N GLN A 119 -14.71 -4.04 -1.02
CA GLN A 119 -15.77 -3.43 -1.83
C GLN A 119 -17.16 -4.01 -1.53
N GLY A 120 -17.25 -5.31 -1.22
CA GLY A 120 -18.52 -5.97 -0.96
C GLY A 120 -19.38 -5.27 0.10
N PRO A 121 -18.90 -5.10 1.34
CA PRO A 121 -19.65 -4.39 2.38
C PRO A 121 -19.97 -2.94 2.03
N ALA A 122 -19.09 -2.27 1.31
CA ALA A 122 -19.26 -0.87 0.91
C ALA A 122 -20.39 -0.72 -0.13
N VAL A 123 -20.46 -1.63 -1.09
CA VAL A 123 -21.55 -1.70 -2.08
C VAL A 123 -22.88 -2.04 -1.40
N GLU A 124 -22.90 -3.03 -0.51
CA GLU A 124 -24.10 -3.40 0.26
C GLU A 124 -24.67 -2.23 1.09
N GLN A 125 -23.81 -1.32 1.53
CA GLN A 125 -24.19 -0.10 2.23
C GLN A 125 -24.54 1.06 1.29
N GLY A 126 -24.53 0.87 -0.02
CA GLY A 126 -24.75 1.93 -1.01
C GLY A 126 -23.65 2.99 -1.07
N ARG A 127 -22.44 2.67 -0.58
CA ARG A 127 -21.29 3.59 -0.47
C ARG A 127 -20.02 2.94 -1.03
N PRO A 128 -19.97 2.63 -2.34
CA PRO A 128 -18.83 1.94 -2.93
C PRO A 128 -17.53 2.70 -2.73
N LEU A 129 -16.45 1.96 -2.43
CA LEU A 129 -15.13 2.52 -2.21
C LEU A 129 -14.53 3.02 -3.51
N ARG A 130 -13.82 4.14 -3.41
CA ARG A 130 -13.04 4.70 -4.52
C ARG A 130 -11.65 4.07 -4.56
N ILE A 131 -11.49 3.01 -5.33
CA ILE A 131 -10.22 2.29 -5.47
C ILE A 131 -9.36 2.95 -6.55
N ARG A 132 -8.06 3.07 -6.31
CA ARG A 132 -7.07 3.56 -7.27
C ARG A 132 -5.88 2.62 -7.32
N LEU A 133 -5.44 2.31 -8.55
CA LEU A 133 -4.24 1.53 -8.81
C LEU A 133 -3.13 2.45 -9.30
N ALA A 134 -1.91 2.18 -8.88
CA ALA A 134 -0.74 2.92 -9.32
C ALA A 134 0.43 1.98 -9.58
N ALA A 135 1.25 2.33 -10.57
CA ALA A 135 2.48 1.61 -10.88
C ALA A 135 3.59 2.61 -11.30
N PRO A 136 4.87 2.22 -11.23
CA PRO A 136 5.98 3.14 -11.50
C PRO A 136 6.04 3.65 -12.94
N THR A 137 5.46 2.94 -13.91
CA THR A 137 5.45 3.32 -15.33
C THR A 137 4.08 3.08 -15.95
N GLY A 138 3.74 3.81 -17.01
CA GLY A 138 2.49 3.63 -17.74
C GLY A 138 2.30 2.20 -18.27
N LYS A 139 3.38 1.56 -18.77
CA LYS A 139 3.33 0.16 -19.22
C LYS A 139 3.02 -0.80 -18.08
N ALA A 140 3.60 -0.57 -16.88
CA ALA A 140 3.30 -1.37 -15.72
C ALA A 140 1.87 -1.14 -15.21
N ALA A 141 1.36 0.11 -15.27
CA ALA A 141 -0.01 0.43 -14.92
C ALA A 141 -1.03 -0.28 -15.84
N ALA A 142 -0.81 -0.22 -17.16
CA ALA A 142 -1.67 -0.91 -18.13
C ALA A 142 -1.71 -2.43 -17.89
N ARG A 143 -0.56 -3.06 -17.69
CA ARG A 143 -0.48 -4.49 -17.38
C ARG A 143 -1.15 -4.84 -16.05
N LEU A 144 -1.03 -3.97 -15.04
CA LEU A 144 -1.69 -4.17 -13.75
C LEU A 144 -3.21 -4.14 -13.91
N THR A 145 -3.75 -3.16 -14.61
CA THR A 145 -5.19 -3.05 -14.88
C THR A 145 -5.70 -4.25 -15.67
N GLU A 146 -5.01 -4.66 -16.73
CA GLU A 146 -5.38 -5.86 -17.50
C GLU A 146 -5.37 -7.12 -16.64
N SER A 147 -4.30 -7.34 -15.87
CA SER A 147 -4.18 -8.52 -14.98
C SER A 147 -5.25 -8.55 -13.90
N ILE A 148 -5.61 -7.39 -13.33
CA ILE A 148 -6.68 -7.29 -12.33
C ILE A 148 -8.03 -7.56 -12.99
N GLY A 149 -8.34 -6.95 -14.13
CA GLY A 149 -9.58 -7.18 -14.86
C GLY A 149 -9.81 -8.65 -15.16
N GLN A 150 -8.82 -9.36 -15.69
CA GLN A 150 -8.90 -10.82 -15.95
C GLN A 150 -9.16 -11.65 -14.67
N GLN A 151 -8.62 -11.23 -13.53
CA GLN A 151 -8.85 -11.91 -12.24
C GLN A 151 -10.22 -11.58 -11.65
N VAL A 152 -10.69 -10.35 -11.80
CA VAL A 152 -12.01 -9.87 -11.33
C VAL A 152 -13.13 -10.67 -12.01
N GLU A 153 -13.00 -10.96 -13.31
CA GLU A 153 -13.97 -11.80 -14.05
C GLU A 153 -14.15 -13.21 -13.47
N ARG A 154 -13.11 -13.73 -12.81
CA ARG A 154 -13.11 -15.07 -12.20
C ARG A 154 -13.61 -15.08 -10.75
N LEU A 155 -13.87 -13.91 -10.16
CA LEU A 155 -14.35 -13.85 -8.79
C LEU A 155 -15.81 -14.22 -8.67
N GLN A 156 -16.13 -14.98 -7.63
CA GLN A 156 -17.51 -15.31 -7.24
C GLN A 156 -18.10 -14.20 -6.37
N VAL A 157 -18.33 -13.03 -6.99
CA VAL A 157 -18.94 -11.84 -6.35
C VAL A 157 -20.06 -11.29 -7.24
N SER A 158 -20.92 -10.45 -6.68
CA SER A 158 -22.01 -9.81 -7.44
C SER A 158 -21.45 -8.96 -8.60
N ALA A 159 -22.26 -8.81 -9.66
CA ALA A 159 -21.91 -7.96 -10.79
C ALA A 159 -21.66 -6.50 -10.36
N GLU A 160 -22.40 -6.04 -9.36
CA GLU A 160 -22.26 -4.70 -8.80
C GLU A 160 -20.89 -4.51 -8.11
N VAL A 161 -20.46 -5.44 -7.25
CA VAL A 161 -19.14 -5.41 -6.63
C VAL A 161 -18.04 -5.45 -7.68
N ARG A 162 -18.21 -6.30 -8.70
CA ARG A 162 -17.26 -6.45 -9.80
C ARG A 162 -17.10 -5.15 -10.60
N GLY A 163 -18.20 -4.45 -10.88
CA GLY A 163 -18.19 -3.19 -11.60
C GLY A 163 -17.53 -2.02 -10.86
N HIS A 164 -17.28 -2.15 -9.55
CA HIS A 164 -16.59 -1.14 -8.74
C HIS A 164 -15.12 -1.47 -8.43
N ILE A 165 -14.59 -2.56 -8.96
CA ILE A 165 -13.16 -2.88 -8.91
C ILE A 165 -12.53 -2.42 -10.24
N PRO A 166 -11.41 -1.64 -10.23
CA PRO A 166 -10.83 -1.03 -11.42
C PRO A 166 -10.12 -2.05 -12.33
#